data_bf63101b441b3e031a5c40a55454edbf
#
_entry.id   bf63101b441b3e031a5c40a55454edbf
#
_cell.length_a   1.000
_cell.length_b   1.000
_cell.length_c   1.000
_cell.angle_alpha   90.00
_cell.angle_beta   90.00
_cell.angle_gamma   90.00
#
_symmetry.space_group_name_H-M   'P 1'
#
loop_
_entity.id
_entity.type
_entity.pdbx_description
1 polymer ?
#
loop_
_entity_poly.entity_id
_entity_poly.type
_entity_poly.pdbx_seq_one_letter_code
_entity_poly.pdbx_strand_id
1 'polypeptide(L)'
;MALLARCLLLCLALVVLSMGSLPSKSSAMGLPRPPPNVNFTIGIEGAVWCKGCRYAGYVKSKNASPIPNAPALLRCKRGQWALSMWGATDARGYFQIQTAQQSAPFTSKDCKVYVQGSPVRACGVPVKPRGNKGSPLKFRKFVTLHDGMQALYTAGDFIFGPKKPGKC
;
A
#
# COMPACT_ATOMS: atom_id res chain seq x y z
N MET A 1 18.18 53.91 26.11
CA MET A 1 19.04 52.91 25.48
C MET A 1 18.74 51.48 25.92
N ALA A 2 18.30 51.20 27.13
CA ALA A 2 17.99 49.84 27.60
C ALA A 2 16.75 49.17 26.92
N LEU A 3 15.77 49.96 26.52
CA LEU A 3 14.55 49.41 25.86
C LEU A 3 14.82 48.90 24.43
N LEU A 4 15.65 49.59 23.67
CA LEU A 4 16.04 49.19 22.31
C LEU A 4 16.86 47.90 22.29
N ALA A 5 17.75 47.73 23.27
CA ALA A 5 18.53 46.48 23.39
C ALA A 5 17.65 45.24 23.69
N ARG A 6 16.60 45.42 24.52
CA ARG A 6 15.64 44.32 24.81
C ARG A 6 14.77 43.94 23.63
N CYS A 7 14.31 44.91 22.80
CA CYS A 7 13.56 44.62 21.60
C CYS A 7 14.42 43.87 20.56
N LEU A 8 15.69 44.23 20.39
CA LEU A 8 16.60 43.57 19.46
C LEU A 8 16.88 42.12 19.87
N LEU A 9 17.07 41.84 21.15
CA LEU A 9 17.27 40.50 21.69
C LEU A 9 16.02 39.61 21.49
N LEU A 10 14.83 40.15 21.71
CA LEU A 10 13.57 39.41 21.49
C LEU A 10 13.30 39.12 20.00
N CYS A 11 13.63 40.07 19.12
CA CYS A 11 13.52 39.81 17.67
C CYS A 11 14.52 38.76 17.17
N LEU A 12 15.77 38.77 17.68
CA LEU A 12 16.76 37.75 17.35
C LEU A 12 16.36 36.36 17.85
N ALA A 13 15.79 36.27 19.06
CA ALA A 13 15.29 34.99 19.58
C ALA A 13 14.13 34.41 18.78
N LEU A 14 13.22 35.26 18.28
CA LEU A 14 12.11 34.82 17.40
C LEU A 14 12.60 34.35 16.03
N VAL A 15 13.62 34.98 15.47
CA VAL A 15 14.20 34.57 14.18
C VAL A 15 14.93 33.22 14.30
N VAL A 16 15.62 32.95 15.41
CA VAL A 16 16.30 31.66 15.63
C VAL A 16 15.30 30.52 15.84
N LEU A 17 14.16 30.80 16.52
CA LEU A 17 13.08 29.80 16.69
C LEU A 17 12.35 29.48 15.40
N SER A 18 12.29 30.38 14.42
CA SER A 18 11.64 30.12 13.12
C SER A 18 12.50 29.34 12.14
N MET A 19 13.81 29.22 12.35
CA MET A 19 14.71 28.44 11.47
C MET A 19 14.75 26.93 11.79
N GLY A 20 14.03 26.46 12.83
CA GLY A 20 14.06 25.07 13.27
C GLY A 20 13.17 24.09 12.51
N SER A 21 12.34 24.53 11.57
CA SER A 21 11.44 23.64 10.82
C SER A 21 11.85 23.53 9.36
N LEU A 22 12.99 22.89 9.09
CA LEU A 22 13.26 22.40 7.75
C LEU A 22 12.20 21.34 7.43
N PRO A 23 11.44 21.50 6.33
CA PRO A 23 10.50 20.48 5.91
C PRO A 23 11.29 19.20 5.64
N SER A 24 11.04 18.17 6.44
CA SER A 24 11.58 16.82 6.19
C SER A 24 11.22 16.45 4.77
N LYS A 25 12.22 16.29 3.89
CA LYS A 25 11.99 15.81 2.52
C LYS A 25 11.36 14.43 2.66
N SER A 26 10.04 14.34 2.45
CA SER A 26 9.34 13.06 2.45
C SER A 26 9.90 12.19 1.33
N SER A 27 10.24 10.97 1.67
CA SER A 27 10.66 9.97 0.70
C SER A 27 9.48 9.41 -0.09
N ALA A 28 9.75 8.56 -1.07
CA ALA A 28 8.74 7.83 -1.80
C ALA A 28 7.71 7.20 -0.85
N MET A 29 6.46 7.10 -1.25
CA MET A 29 5.31 6.65 -0.45
C MET A 29 4.93 7.59 0.72
N GLY A 30 5.50 8.80 0.81
CA GLY A 30 5.19 9.78 1.86
C GLY A 30 5.71 9.41 3.25
N LEU A 31 6.65 8.47 3.33
CA LEU A 31 7.30 8.07 4.58
C LEU A 31 8.52 8.94 4.87
N PRO A 32 8.93 9.07 6.15
CA PRO A 32 10.21 9.65 6.50
C PRO A 32 11.36 8.94 5.77
N ARG A 33 12.38 9.69 5.33
CA ARG A 33 13.54 9.09 4.70
C ARG A 33 14.30 8.26 5.77
N PRO A 34 14.57 6.96 5.51
CA PRO A 34 15.39 6.17 6.41
C PRO A 34 16.83 6.70 6.47
N PRO A 35 17.59 6.37 7.51
CA PRO A 35 19.01 6.67 7.59
C PRO A 35 19.75 6.16 6.34
N PRO A 36 20.81 6.84 5.88
CA PRO A 36 21.48 6.53 4.61
C PRO A 36 22.08 5.11 4.53
N ASN A 37 22.34 4.48 5.68
CA ASN A 37 22.98 3.16 5.77
C ASN A 37 21.97 2.02 6.00
N VAL A 38 20.65 2.28 5.95
CA VAL A 38 19.63 1.25 6.15
C VAL A 38 19.01 0.90 4.81
N ASN A 39 19.08 -0.37 4.45
CA ASN A 39 18.34 -0.88 3.30
C ASN A 39 16.83 -0.75 3.58
N PHE A 40 16.13 0.02 2.77
CA PHE A 40 14.72 0.30 2.98
C PHE A 40 13.90 -0.15 1.78
N THR A 41 12.96 -1.05 2.05
CA THR A 41 12.06 -1.60 1.04
C THR A 41 10.60 -1.30 1.36
N ILE A 42 9.75 -1.47 0.37
CA ILE A 42 8.29 -1.35 0.51
C ILE A 42 7.69 -2.68 0.14
N GLY A 43 6.93 -3.26 1.07
CA GLY A 43 6.14 -4.46 0.86
C GLY A 43 4.67 -4.12 0.70
N ILE A 44 4.01 -4.68 -0.31
CA ILE A 44 2.58 -4.57 -0.55
C ILE A 44 1.98 -5.97 -0.49
N GLU A 45 1.06 -6.17 0.44
CA GLU A 45 0.39 -7.44 0.66
C GLU A 45 -1.11 -7.37 0.36
N GLY A 46 -1.69 -8.51 0.04
CA GLY A 46 -3.12 -8.67 -0.09
C GLY A 46 -3.50 -10.14 -0.25
N ALA A 47 -4.79 -10.40 -0.43
CA ALA A 47 -5.26 -11.77 -0.61
C ALA A 47 -6.39 -11.85 -1.64
N VAL A 48 -6.52 -13.01 -2.28
CA VAL A 48 -7.54 -13.29 -3.29
C VAL A 48 -8.32 -14.52 -2.88
N TRP A 49 -9.65 -14.36 -2.84
CA TRP A 49 -10.57 -15.36 -2.31
C TRP A 49 -11.70 -15.68 -3.28
N CYS A 50 -12.09 -16.94 -3.29
CA CYS A 50 -13.27 -17.43 -3.97
C CYS A 50 -14.44 -17.52 -3.00
N LYS A 51 -15.53 -16.84 -3.30
CA LYS A 51 -16.81 -16.97 -2.62
C LYS A 51 -17.74 -17.86 -3.47
N GLY A 52 -17.91 -19.11 -3.07
CA GLY A 52 -18.66 -20.10 -3.86
C GLY A 52 -20.14 -19.83 -4.02
N CYS A 53 -20.78 -19.18 -3.07
CA CYS A 53 -22.21 -18.95 -3.07
C CYS A 53 -22.65 -17.62 -2.44
N ARG A 54 -23.93 -17.28 -2.56
CA ARG A 54 -24.52 -16.09 -1.94
C ARG A 54 -24.89 -16.39 -0.48
N TYR A 55 -24.13 -15.80 0.43
CA TYR A 55 -24.51 -15.75 1.83
C TYR A 55 -25.04 -14.36 2.20
N ALA A 56 -26.16 -14.29 2.89
CA ALA A 56 -26.45 -13.20 3.80
C ALA A 56 -25.52 -13.38 4.99
N GLY A 57 -24.57 -12.48 5.23
CA GLY A 57 -23.60 -12.64 6.32
C GLY A 57 -22.36 -13.46 5.97
N TYR A 58 -21.72 -13.13 4.85
CA TYR A 58 -20.45 -13.73 4.45
C TYR A 58 -19.35 -13.56 5.51
N VAL A 59 -18.84 -14.69 5.98
CA VAL A 59 -17.68 -14.77 6.89
C VAL A 59 -16.51 -15.40 6.12
N LYS A 60 -15.44 -14.65 5.88
CA LYS A 60 -14.26 -15.06 5.08
C LYS A 60 -13.68 -16.40 5.55
N SER A 61 -13.48 -16.57 6.86
CA SER A 61 -12.88 -17.77 7.43
C SER A 61 -13.71 -19.06 7.24
N LYS A 62 -15.02 -18.92 6.99
CA LYS A 62 -15.93 -20.05 6.82
C LYS A 62 -16.41 -20.26 5.39
N ASN A 63 -16.42 -19.17 4.58
CA ASN A 63 -17.15 -19.16 3.32
C ASN A 63 -16.28 -18.84 2.11
N ALA A 64 -14.98 -18.69 2.29
CA ALA A 64 -14.05 -18.41 1.21
C ALA A 64 -12.96 -19.48 1.08
N SER A 65 -12.67 -19.85 -0.15
CA SER A 65 -11.49 -20.63 -0.50
C SER A 65 -10.39 -19.73 -1.05
N PRO A 66 -9.11 -19.97 -0.78
CA PRO A 66 -8.03 -19.21 -1.38
C PRO A 66 -7.97 -19.45 -2.88
N ILE A 67 -7.57 -18.43 -3.63
CA ILE A 67 -7.29 -18.55 -5.07
C ILE A 67 -5.78 -18.46 -5.25
N PRO A 68 -5.07 -19.57 -5.54
CA PRO A 68 -3.66 -19.56 -5.85
C PRO A 68 -3.40 -19.04 -7.27
N ASN A 69 -2.17 -18.55 -7.52
CA ASN A 69 -1.69 -18.08 -8.82
C ASN A 69 -2.55 -16.95 -9.44
N ALA A 70 -3.31 -16.20 -8.62
CA ALA A 70 -4.03 -15.03 -9.11
C ALA A 70 -3.04 -13.88 -9.35
N PRO A 71 -2.97 -13.30 -10.57
CA PRO A 71 -2.05 -12.23 -10.87
C PRO A 71 -2.50 -10.93 -10.18
N ALA A 72 -1.59 -10.33 -9.43
CA ALA A 72 -1.76 -9.03 -8.78
C ALA A 72 -0.82 -8.01 -9.44
N LEU A 73 -1.35 -6.87 -9.84
CA LEU A 73 -0.62 -5.78 -10.48
C LEU A 73 -0.64 -4.54 -9.61
N LEU A 74 0.51 -4.14 -9.09
CA LEU A 74 0.72 -2.81 -8.55
C LEU A 74 0.90 -1.82 -9.70
N ARG A 75 0.12 -0.74 -9.69
CA ARG A 75 0.31 0.41 -10.59
C ARG A 75 0.36 1.68 -9.78
N CYS A 76 1.40 2.47 -10.02
CA CYS A 76 1.55 3.81 -9.49
C CYS A 76 1.62 4.80 -10.65
N LYS A 77 0.94 5.94 -10.53
CA LYS A 77 0.98 7.01 -11.54
C LYS A 77 0.97 8.38 -10.87
N ARG A 78 1.95 9.22 -11.25
CA ARG A 78 2.06 10.60 -10.79
C ARG A 78 2.61 11.49 -11.90
N GLY A 79 1.75 12.33 -12.47
CA GLY A 79 2.11 13.11 -13.65
C GLY A 79 2.54 12.21 -14.81
N GLN A 80 3.76 12.43 -15.30
CA GLN A 80 4.38 11.60 -16.36
C GLN A 80 5.04 10.31 -15.86
N TRP A 81 5.21 10.15 -14.56
CA TRP A 81 5.84 8.98 -13.96
C TRP A 81 4.85 7.83 -13.80
N ALA A 82 5.27 6.65 -14.19
CA ALA A 82 4.48 5.42 -14.04
C ALA A 82 5.37 4.26 -13.60
N LEU A 83 4.86 3.42 -12.71
CA LEU A 83 5.48 2.16 -12.28
C LEU A 83 4.44 1.07 -12.35
N SER A 84 4.83 -0.11 -12.83
CA SER A 84 4.01 -1.32 -12.82
C SER A 84 4.84 -2.50 -12.35
N MET A 85 4.34 -3.25 -11.37
CA MET A 85 4.99 -4.45 -10.83
C MET A 85 3.98 -5.56 -10.65
N TRP A 86 4.37 -6.78 -11.00
CA TRP A 86 3.53 -7.96 -10.89
C TRP A 86 3.90 -8.81 -9.68
N GLY A 87 2.91 -9.46 -9.12
CA GLY A 87 3.01 -10.54 -8.17
C GLY A 87 1.92 -11.56 -8.44
N ALA A 88 1.98 -12.70 -7.77
CA ALA A 88 0.95 -13.73 -7.83
C ALA A 88 0.66 -14.24 -6.42
N THR A 89 -0.56 -14.76 -6.22
CA THR A 89 -0.92 -15.37 -4.95
C THR A 89 -0.27 -16.73 -4.75
N ASP A 90 0.10 -17.03 -3.52
CA ASP A 90 0.56 -18.34 -3.07
C ASP A 90 -0.60 -19.34 -2.94
N ALA A 91 -0.31 -20.58 -2.50
CA ALA A 91 -1.30 -21.63 -2.28
C ALA A 91 -2.39 -21.24 -1.27
N ARG A 92 -2.10 -20.29 -0.38
CA ARG A 92 -3.03 -19.76 0.62
C ARG A 92 -3.80 -18.52 0.14
N GLY A 93 -3.62 -18.13 -1.12
CA GLY A 93 -4.28 -16.98 -1.72
C GLY A 93 -3.68 -15.62 -1.36
N TYR A 94 -2.50 -15.57 -0.74
CA TYR A 94 -1.82 -14.32 -0.38
C TYR A 94 -0.79 -13.95 -1.46
N PHE A 95 -0.69 -12.66 -1.76
CA PHE A 95 0.37 -12.12 -2.60
C PHE A 95 1.21 -11.10 -1.84
N GLN A 96 2.47 -10.99 -2.23
CA GLN A 96 3.38 -9.94 -1.80
C GLN A 96 4.10 -9.36 -3.01
N ILE A 97 4.09 -8.04 -3.14
CA ILE A 97 4.87 -7.29 -4.12
C ILE A 97 5.87 -6.44 -3.34
N GLN A 98 7.15 -6.53 -3.71
CA GLN A 98 8.22 -5.83 -3.02
C GLN A 98 8.92 -4.88 -3.97
N THR A 99 9.18 -3.65 -3.52
CA THR A 99 9.90 -2.63 -4.28
C THR A 99 10.80 -1.80 -3.38
N ALA A 100 11.92 -1.33 -3.91
CA ALA A 100 12.79 -0.42 -3.20
C ALA A 100 12.16 0.98 -3.12
N GLN A 101 12.27 1.62 -1.97
CA GLN A 101 11.74 2.98 -1.77
C GLN A 101 12.41 4.03 -2.66
N GLN A 102 13.69 3.85 -2.93
CA GLN A 102 14.48 4.80 -3.72
C GLN A 102 14.04 4.88 -5.20
N SER A 103 13.27 3.92 -5.67
CA SER A 103 12.95 3.78 -7.09
C SER A 103 11.80 4.67 -7.56
N ALA A 104 11.10 5.41 -6.67
CA ALA A 104 9.85 6.00 -7.09
C ALA A 104 9.49 7.33 -6.41
N PRO A 105 9.14 8.36 -7.17
CA PRO A 105 8.60 9.63 -6.66
C PRO A 105 7.13 9.52 -6.23
N PHE A 106 6.63 8.30 -5.99
CA PHE A 106 5.22 8.02 -5.71
C PHE A 106 4.92 8.06 -4.22
N THR A 107 3.69 8.43 -3.88
CA THR A 107 3.08 8.23 -2.55
C THR A 107 2.11 7.05 -2.59
N SER A 108 1.68 6.56 -1.43
CA SER A 108 0.67 5.50 -1.37
C SER A 108 -0.65 5.87 -2.05
N LYS A 109 -0.96 7.16 -2.15
CA LYS A 109 -2.15 7.69 -2.82
C LYS A 109 -2.07 7.56 -4.35
N ASP A 110 -0.86 7.58 -4.90
CA ASP A 110 -0.59 7.47 -6.34
C ASP A 110 -0.67 6.01 -6.82
N CYS A 111 -0.72 5.05 -5.88
CA CYS A 111 -0.60 3.62 -6.13
C CYS A 111 -1.89 2.86 -5.86
N LYS A 112 -2.19 1.87 -6.71
CA LYS A 112 -3.29 0.92 -6.53
C LYS A 112 -2.86 -0.48 -6.94
N VAL A 113 -3.46 -1.48 -6.29
CA VAL A 113 -3.32 -2.88 -6.71
C VAL A 113 -4.57 -3.32 -7.47
N TYR A 114 -4.35 -4.02 -8.56
CA TYR A 114 -5.37 -4.61 -9.41
C TYR A 114 -5.21 -6.13 -9.42
N VAL A 115 -6.31 -6.85 -9.27
CA VAL A 115 -6.39 -8.27 -9.58
C VAL A 115 -7.40 -8.40 -10.71
N GLN A 116 -6.88 -8.58 -11.93
CA GLN A 116 -7.67 -8.49 -13.16
C GLN A 116 -8.58 -9.69 -13.39
N GLY A 117 -8.27 -10.83 -12.77
CA GLY A 117 -9.02 -12.04 -12.92
C GLY A 117 -8.59 -13.14 -11.96
N SER A 118 -9.36 -14.19 -11.95
CA SER A 118 -9.07 -15.41 -11.20
C SER A 118 -8.71 -16.53 -12.18
N PRO A 119 -7.66 -17.32 -11.94
CA PRO A 119 -7.34 -18.52 -12.72
C PRO A 119 -8.38 -19.64 -12.50
N VAL A 120 -9.21 -19.54 -11.48
CA VAL A 120 -10.25 -20.53 -11.14
C VAL A 120 -11.53 -20.21 -11.90
N ARG A 121 -11.85 -20.99 -12.92
CA ARG A 121 -13.05 -20.78 -13.78
C ARG A 121 -14.36 -20.71 -13.00
N ALA A 122 -14.50 -21.52 -11.94
CA ALA A 122 -15.67 -21.52 -11.07
C ALA A 122 -15.81 -20.20 -10.27
N CYS A 123 -14.77 -19.38 -10.20
CA CYS A 123 -14.70 -18.16 -9.41
C CYS A 123 -14.11 -16.99 -10.22
N GLY A 124 -14.63 -16.77 -11.42
CA GLY A 124 -14.06 -15.82 -12.39
C GLY A 124 -14.64 -14.39 -12.33
N VAL A 125 -15.71 -14.16 -11.57
CA VAL A 125 -16.39 -12.86 -11.53
C VAL A 125 -16.07 -12.11 -10.24
N PRO A 126 -15.56 -10.86 -10.30
CA PRO A 126 -15.32 -10.06 -9.10
C PRO A 126 -16.65 -9.76 -8.40
N VAL A 127 -16.74 -10.12 -7.11
CA VAL A 127 -17.95 -9.93 -6.27
C VAL A 127 -18.10 -8.48 -5.83
N LYS A 128 -16.98 -7.77 -5.67
CA LYS A 128 -16.96 -6.33 -5.40
C LYS A 128 -16.21 -5.62 -6.52
N PRO A 129 -16.66 -4.42 -6.94
CA PRO A 129 -16.12 -3.72 -8.13
C PRO A 129 -14.68 -3.18 -7.94
N ARG A 130 -13.92 -3.72 -6.99
CA ARG A 130 -12.53 -3.30 -6.72
C ARG A 130 -11.55 -3.82 -7.78
N GLY A 131 -11.85 -4.95 -8.44
CA GLY A 131 -10.97 -5.52 -9.45
C GLY A 131 -10.58 -4.54 -10.54
N ASN A 132 -11.55 -3.88 -11.16
CA ASN A 132 -11.33 -2.93 -12.25
C ASN A 132 -10.95 -1.52 -11.82
N LYS A 133 -11.31 -1.11 -10.57
CA LYS A 133 -11.00 0.23 -10.04
C LYS A 133 -9.69 0.29 -9.26
N GLY A 134 -9.08 -0.86 -8.99
CA GLY A 134 -7.91 -1.00 -8.15
C GLY A 134 -8.18 -0.73 -6.67
N SER A 135 -7.43 -1.38 -5.79
CA SER A 135 -7.49 -1.17 -4.35
C SER A 135 -6.39 -0.20 -3.92
N PRO A 136 -6.71 0.85 -3.14
CA PRO A 136 -5.71 1.78 -2.62
C PRO A 136 -4.83 1.08 -1.57
N LEU A 137 -3.62 1.57 -1.41
CA LEU A 137 -2.68 1.10 -0.40
C LEU A 137 -2.97 1.76 0.95
N LYS A 138 -2.97 0.93 2.02
CA LYS A 138 -3.07 1.38 3.41
C LYS A 138 -1.82 0.94 4.14
N PHE A 139 -1.12 1.89 4.76
CA PHE A 139 0.03 1.59 5.62
C PHE A 139 -0.41 0.70 6.79
N ARG A 140 0.41 -0.30 7.12
CA ARG A 140 0.17 -1.20 8.25
C ARG A 140 1.19 -1.02 9.36
N LYS A 141 2.47 -1.25 9.04
CA LYS A 141 3.57 -1.21 10.03
C LYS A 141 4.92 -1.17 9.34
N PHE A 142 5.94 -0.88 10.12
CA PHE A 142 7.31 -1.20 9.76
C PHE A 142 7.66 -2.60 10.23
N VAL A 143 8.48 -3.30 9.44
CA VAL A 143 9.03 -4.62 9.75
C VAL A 143 10.54 -4.53 9.64
N THR A 144 11.24 -4.98 10.68
CA THR A 144 12.70 -5.14 10.63
C THR A 144 13.03 -6.42 9.87
N LEU A 145 13.87 -6.30 8.86
CA LEU A 145 14.44 -7.41 8.10
C LEU A 145 15.88 -7.64 8.54
N HIS A 146 16.47 -8.76 8.13
CA HIS A 146 17.87 -9.07 8.43
C HIS A 146 18.83 -8.00 7.92
N ASP A 147 18.52 -7.42 6.75
CA ASP A 147 19.36 -6.48 6.02
C ASP A 147 18.80 -5.04 6.01
N GLY A 148 17.77 -4.75 6.82
CA GLY A 148 17.20 -3.42 6.85
C GLY A 148 15.79 -3.31 7.42
N MET A 149 15.01 -2.43 6.84
CA MET A 149 13.63 -2.13 7.27
C MET A 149 12.67 -2.14 6.07
N GLN A 150 11.46 -2.63 6.29
CA GLN A 150 10.39 -2.62 5.29
C GLN A 150 9.16 -1.85 5.79
N ALA A 151 8.66 -0.94 4.98
CA ALA A 151 7.31 -0.39 5.17
C ALA A 151 6.28 -1.33 4.53
N LEU A 152 5.41 -1.91 5.33
CA LEU A 152 4.38 -2.83 4.88
C LEU A 152 3.06 -2.11 4.66
N TYR A 153 2.51 -2.25 3.45
CA TYR A 153 1.19 -1.75 3.05
C TYR A 153 0.27 -2.91 2.73
N THR A 154 -1.04 -2.72 2.90
CA THR A 154 -2.03 -3.67 2.43
C THR A 154 -2.93 -3.08 1.37
N ALA A 155 -3.23 -3.88 0.35
CA ALA A 155 -4.29 -3.63 -0.63
C ALA A 155 -5.62 -4.28 -0.20
N GLY A 156 -5.62 -5.08 0.87
CA GLY A 156 -6.79 -5.78 1.38
C GLY A 156 -7.15 -7.02 0.56
N ASP A 157 -8.43 -7.40 0.67
CA ASP A 157 -8.95 -8.63 0.07
C ASP A 157 -9.66 -8.37 -1.26
N PHE A 158 -9.39 -9.23 -2.24
CA PHE A 158 -10.10 -9.33 -3.51
C PHE A 158 -10.96 -10.58 -3.50
N ILE A 159 -12.23 -10.45 -3.84
CA ILE A 159 -13.20 -11.55 -3.76
C ILE A 159 -13.80 -11.78 -5.13
N PHE A 160 -13.69 -13.02 -5.60
CA PHE A 160 -14.30 -13.52 -6.82
C PHE A 160 -15.40 -14.52 -6.50
N GLY A 161 -16.30 -14.72 -7.43
CA GLY A 161 -17.40 -15.68 -7.33
C GLY A 161 -17.76 -16.27 -8.67
N PRO A 162 -18.70 -17.24 -8.71
CA PRO A 162 -19.21 -17.80 -9.95
C PRO A 162 -20.10 -16.80 -10.69
N LYS A 163 -20.22 -16.97 -12.01
CA LYS A 163 -21.15 -16.18 -12.86
C LYS A 163 -22.60 -16.31 -12.38
N LYS A 164 -23.00 -17.52 -12.00
CA LYS A 164 -24.31 -17.82 -11.42
C LYS A 164 -24.09 -18.37 -10.02
N PRO A 165 -24.13 -17.51 -8.98
CA PRO A 165 -23.98 -18.00 -7.62
C PRO A 165 -25.14 -18.91 -7.25
N GLY A 166 -24.81 -20.14 -6.88
CA GLY A 166 -25.78 -21.08 -6.31
C GLY A 166 -26.33 -20.57 -4.98
N LYS A 167 -27.48 -21.07 -4.59
CA LYS A 167 -27.96 -21.00 -3.21
C LYS A 167 -27.12 -21.99 -2.40
N CYS A 168 -26.56 -21.56 -1.27
CA CYS A 168 -25.87 -22.44 -0.32
C CYS A 168 -26.83 -23.02 0.67
#